data_d03cae7bf5c101a6a934b6f6ab899b41
#
_entry.id   d03cae7bf5c101a6a934b6f6ab899b41
#
_cell.length_a   1.000
_cell.length_b   1.000
_cell.length_c   1.000
_cell.angle_alpha   90.00
_cell.angle_beta   90.00
_cell.angle_gamma   90.00
#
_symmetry.space_group_name_H-M   'P 1'
#
loop_
_entity.id
_entity.type
_entity.pdbx_description
1 polymer ?
#
loop_
_entity_poly.entity_id
_entity_poly.type
_entity_poly.pdbx_seq_one_letter_code
_entity_poly.pdbx_strand_id
1 'polypeptide(L)'
;KAQGDVKLLKWFGEKYGFKVFVTDVIKLDGKIVSSTYIRSIIKAGDMEKAERFLGRRYCIEGNVVKGLQNGRKMGIPTANVDYDVNMALPEEGVYAGITYVRGKRLKCVVNVGKNLTFGARKLTVESHILDFDEDIYGEYIRVSFAKKLRGVIKFDGVDKLIEQIHHDMEVTSKMDL
;
A
#
# COMPACT_ATOMS: atom_id res chain seq x y z
N LYS A 1 23.66 -19.13 10.04
CA LYS A 1 23.28 -17.74 10.47
C LYS A 1 24.44 -16.83 10.13
N ALA A 2 24.26 -15.87 9.25
CA ALA A 2 25.27 -14.88 8.94
C ALA A 2 25.51 -14.03 10.22
N GLN A 3 26.69 -14.14 10.80
CA GLN A 3 27.15 -13.30 11.91
C GLN A 3 27.98 -12.15 11.33
N GLY A 4 27.33 -11.30 10.52
CA GLY A 4 27.94 -10.03 10.11
C GLY A 4 27.82 -9.05 11.25
N ASP A 5 28.91 -8.74 11.93
CA ASP A 5 28.95 -7.63 12.87
C ASP A 5 29.71 -6.44 12.27
N VAL A 6 29.60 -5.29 12.93
CA VAL A 6 30.27 -4.04 12.49
C VAL A 6 31.79 -4.19 12.46
N LYS A 7 32.36 -5.01 13.35
CA LYS A 7 33.81 -5.23 13.41
C LYS A 7 34.29 -5.98 12.18
N LEU A 8 33.56 -7.02 11.79
CA LEU A 8 33.87 -7.79 10.57
C LEU A 8 33.75 -6.92 9.31
N LEU A 9 32.71 -6.09 9.22
CA LEU A 9 32.54 -5.17 8.11
C LEU A 9 33.70 -4.15 8.03
N LYS A 10 34.12 -3.56 9.15
CA LYS A 10 35.25 -2.64 9.19
C LYS A 10 36.55 -3.33 8.74
N TRP A 11 36.81 -4.56 9.20
CA TRP A 11 37.96 -5.36 8.79
C TRP A 11 37.95 -5.61 7.26
N PHE A 12 36.79 -5.96 6.69
CA PHE A 12 36.66 -6.10 5.24
C PHE A 12 36.85 -4.75 4.52
N GLY A 13 36.36 -3.64 5.08
CA GLY A 13 36.58 -2.31 4.54
C GLY A 13 38.04 -1.95 4.40
N GLU A 14 38.83 -2.23 5.44
CA GLU A 14 40.30 -2.05 5.42
C GLU A 14 40.97 -2.96 4.39
N LYS A 15 40.57 -4.23 4.35
CA LYS A 15 41.17 -5.23 3.45
C LYS A 15 40.86 -4.97 1.98
N TYR A 16 39.65 -4.51 1.65
CA TYR A 16 39.16 -4.37 0.27
C TYR A 16 39.00 -2.91 -0.18
N GLY A 17 39.40 -1.95 0.63
CA GLY A 17 39.44 -0.53 0.24
C GLY A 17 38.08 0.18 0.20
N PHE A 18 37.08 -0.27 0.97
CA PHE A 18 35.80 0.44 1.08
C PHE A 18 35.58 1.03 2.47
N LYS A 19 34.85 2.14 2.55
CA LYS A 19 34.53 2.81 3.83
C LYS A 19 33.27 2.23 4.46
N VAL A 20 33.30 2.00 5.78
CA VAL A 20 32.16 1.54 6.58
C VAL A 20 31.69 2.68 7.47
N PHE A 21 30.49 3.15 7.23
CA PHE A 21 29.80 4.11 8.08
C PHE A 21 28.79 3.38 8.96
N VAL A 22 28.85 3.64 10.25
CA VAL A 22 27.93 3.06 11.24
C VAL A 22 27.05 4.19 11.75
N THR A 23 25.74 4.05 11.57
CA THR A 23 24.75 4.98 12.13
C THR A 23 24.18 4.44 13.44
N ASP A 24 23.82 5.34 14.33
CA ASP A 24 23.13 4.97 15.56
C ASP A 24 21.75 4.38 15.27
N VAL A 25 21.30 3.52 16.20
CA VAL A 25 19.97 2.91 16.12
C VAL A 25 18.92 3.98 16.43
N ILE A 26 18.05 4.24 15.46
CA ILE A 26 16.91 5.14 15.64
C ILE A 26 15.81 4.41 16.42
N LYS A 27 15.29 5.05 17.46
CA LYS A 27 14.11 4.61 18.21
C LYS A 27 12.99 5.63 18.07
N LEU A 28 11.78 5.14 17.87
CA LEU A 28 10.54 5.93 17.89
C LEU A 28 9.54 5.20 18.79
N ASP A 29 8.90 5.92 19.70
CA ASP A 29 7.97 5.38 20.70
C ASP A 29 8.56 4.17 21.47
N GLY A 30 9.85 4.23 21.83
CA GLY A 30 10.56 3.15 22.54
C GLY A 30 10.86 1.90 21.69
N LYS A 31 10.49 1.89 20.41
CA LYS A 31 10.74 0.78 19.46
C LYS A 31 11.87 1.13 18.49
N ILE A 32 12.69 0.12 18.19
CA ILE A 32 13.74 0.27 17.17
C ILE A 32 13.08 0.36 15.80
N VAL A 33 13.44 1.40 15.03
CA VAL A 33 13.05 1.54 13.63
C VAL A 33 13.82 0.49 12.82
N SER A 34 13.12 -0.54 12.37
CA SER A 34 13.70 -1.64 11.59
C SER A 34 12.74 -2.12 10.51
N SER A 35 13.28 -2.65 9.42
CA SER A 35 12.47 -3.20 8.32
C SER A 35 11.50 -4.28 8.80
N THR A 36 11.92 -5.13 9.74
CA THR A 36 11.06 -6.18 10.31
C THR A 36 9.87 -5.60 11.05
N TYR A 37 10.11 -4.59 11.90
CA TYR A 37 9.05 -3.95 12.67
C TYR A 37 8.11 -3.15 11.75
N ILE A 38 8.65 -2.40 10.79
CA ILE A 38 7.83 -1.65 9.82
C ILE A 38 6.96 -2.60 8.99
N ARG A 39 7.50 -3.73 8.49
CA ARG A 39 6.69 -4.73 7.79
C ARG A 39 5.56 -5.30 8.66
N SER A 40 5.79 -5.48 9.97
CA SER A 40 4.73 -5.96 10.86
C SER A 40 3.60 -4.94 11.02
N ILE A 41 3.92 -3.64 11.10
CA ILE A 41 2.94 -2.55 11.16
C ILE A 41 2.13 -2.49 9.84
N ILE A 42 2.81 -2.55 8.69
CA ILE A 42 2.15 -2.56 7.38
C ILE A 42 1.19 -3.74 7.28
N LYS A 43 1.65 -4.95 7.62
CA LYS A 43 0.81 -6.16 7.57
C LYS A 43 -0.39 -6.10 8.52
N ALA A 44 -0.31 -5.35 9.61
CA ALA A 44 -1.44 -5.10 10.51
C ALA A 44 -2.39 -4.00 10.02
N GLY A 45 -2.11 -3.36 8.87
CA GLY A 45 -2.96 -2.31 8.30
C GLY A 45 -2.88 -0.96 9.02
N ASP A 46 -1.95 -0.78 9.95
CA ASP A 46 -1.77 0.49 10.69
C ASP A 46 -0.90 1.46 9.86
N MET A 47 -1.54 2.09 8.87
CA MET A 47 -0.83 2.92 7.90
C MET A 47 -0.33 4.24 8.51
N GLU A 48 -1.04 4.80 9.47
CA GLU A 48 -0.65 6.03 10.18
C GLU A 48 0.64 5.78 10.97
N LYS A 49 0.73 4.65 11.65
CA LYS A 49 1.95 4.26 12.36
C LYS A 49 3.08 3.88 11.39
N ALA A 50 2.76 3.21 10.28
CA ALA A 50 3.73 2.89 9.24
C ALA A 50 4.35 4.17 8.67
N GLU A 51 3.56 5.22 8.39
CA GLU A 51 4.03 6.52 7.93
C GLU A 51 4.99 7.17 8.93
N ARG A 52 4.65 7.17 10.23
CA ARG A 52 5.52 7.71 11.29
C ARG A 52 6.88 7.01 11.35
N PHE A 53 6.91 5.68 11.25
CA PHE A 53 8.15 4.88 11.30
C PHE A 53 8.95 4.92 10.00
N LEU A 54 8.30 5.13 8.86
CA LEU A 54 8.96 5.27 7.55
C LEU A 54 9.43 6.70 7.27
N GLY A 55 8.83 7.71 7.94
CA GLY A 55 8.99 9.13 7.61
C GLY A 55 8.31 9.54 6.30
N ARG A 56 7.52 8.65 5.70
CA ARG A 56 6.72 8.85 4.49
C ARG A 56 5.59 7.85 4.40
N ARG A 57 4.56 8.13 3.61
CA ARG A 57 3.50 7.14 3.35
C ARG A 57 4.05 5.90 2.66
N TYR A 58 3.52 4.76 3.07
CA TYR A 58 3.80 3.50 2.40
C TYR A 58 3.08 3.47 1.05
N CYS A 59 3.77 3.02 0.01
CA CYS A 59 3.24 2.98 -1.34
C CYS A 59 3.39 1.59 -1.95
N ILE A 60 2.42 1.23 -2.80
CA ILE A 60 2.49 0.15 -3.77
C ILE A 60 2.51 0.79 -5.15
N GLU A 61 3.33 0.26 -6.03
CA GLU A 61 3.44 0.79 -7.39
C GLU A 61 3.53 -0.34 -8.42
N GLY A 62 3.01 -0.08 -9.60
CA GLY A 62 3.00 -1.03 -10.71
C GLY A 62 2.13 -0.57 -11.87
N ASN A 63 2.07 -1.39 -12.91
CA ASN A 63 1.22 -1.12 -14.05
C ASN A 63 -0.25 -1.42 -13.75
N VAL A 64 -1.14 -0.64 -14.33
CA VAL A 64 -2.58 -0.89 -14.26
C VAL A 64 -2.95 -2.01 -15.20
N VAL A 65 -3.51 -3.07 -14.66
CA VAL A 65 -3.94 -4.25 -15.41
C VAL A 65 -5.46 -4.43 -15.37
N LYS A 66 -5.99 -5.17 -16.34
CA LYS A 66 -7.41 -5.53 -16.35
C LYS A 66 -7.72 -6.52 -15.23
N GLY A 67 -8.64 -6.15 -14.33
CA GLY A 67 -9.23 -7.04 -13.33
C GLY A 67 -10.58 -7.59 -13.78
N LEU A 68 -11.41 -8.02 -12.84
CA LEU A 68 -12.76 -8.52 -13.09
C LEU A 68 -13.76 -7.45 -13.57
N GLN A 69 -13.37 -6.18 -13.48
CA GLN A 69 -14.19 -5.02 -13.89
C GLN A 69 -15.56 -4.92 -13.20
N ASN A 70 -15.74 -5.57 -12.05
CA ASN A 70 -17.00 -5.52 -11.30
C ASN A 70 -17.33 -4.09 -10.83
N GLY A 71 -16.34 -3.33 -10.40
CA GLY A 71 -16.50 -1.91 -10.04
C GLY A 71 -17.02 -1.08 -11.21
N ARG A 72 -16.49 -1.28 -12.42
CA ARG A 72 -16.94 -0.57 -13.61
C ARG A 72 -18.42 -0.83 -13.94
N LYS A 73 -18.90 -2.08 -13.75
CA LYS A 73 -20.33 -2.42 -13.93
C LYS A 73 -21.24 -1.70 -12.94
N MET A 74 -20.72 -1.33 -11.78
CA MET A 74 -21.43 -0.60 -10.71
C MET A 74 -21.22 0.92 -10.81
N GLY A 75 -20.59 1.43 -11.88
CA GLY A 75 -20.26 2.85 -12.01
C GLY A 75 -19.08 3.34 -11.15
N ILE A 76 -18.34 2.42 -10.54
CA ILE A 76 -17.21 2.70 -9.63
C ILE A 76 -15.94 2.03 -10.20
N PRO A 77 -15.33 2.60 -11.28
CA PRO A 77 -14.15 2.00 -11.90
C PRO A 77 -12.96 1.96 -10.93
N THR A 78 -12.20 0.86 -10.98
CA THR A 78 -10.99 0.67 -10.16
C THR A 78 -9.79 0.35 -11.04
N ALA A 79 -8.64 0.89 -10.70
CA ALA A 79 -7.34 0.55 -11.27
C ALA A 79 -6.74 -0.62 -10.47
N ASN A 80 -6.56 -1.77 -11.11
CA ASN A 80 -5.89 -2.92 -10.52
C ASN A 80 -4.38 -2.76 -10.71
N VAL A 81 -3.61 -2.76 -9.62
CA VAL A 81 -2.16 -2.57 -9.65
C VAL A 81 -1.45 -3.92 -9.73
N ASP A 82 -0.66 -4.14 -10.79
CA ASP A 82 0.26 -5.28 -10.86
C ASP A 82 1.57 -4.92 -10.15
N TYR A 83 1.61 -5.26 -8.88
CA TYR A 83 2.72 -4.93 -7.97
C TYR A 83 3.71 -6.09 -7.80
N ASP A 84 4.94 -5.80 -7.39
CA ASP A 84 5.93 -6.82 -7.02
C ASP A 84 5.45 -7.64 -5.83
N VAL A 85 5.34 -8.96 -6.02
CA VAL A 85 4.86 -9.93 -5.01
C VAL A 85 5.69 -9.97 -3.73
N ASN A 86 6.91 -9.46 -3.75
CA ASN A 86 7.80 -9.35 -2.59
C ASN A 86 7.46 -8.13 -1.70
N MET A 87 6.61 -7.22 -2.17
CA MET A 87 6.17 -6.08 -1.35
C MET A 87 5.28 -6.53 -0.20
N ALA A 88 5.43 -5.90 0.95
CA ALA A 88 4.54 -6.12 2.07
C ALA A 88 3.20 -5.44 1.78
N LEU A 89 2.11 -6.20 1.75
CA LEU A 89 0.77 -5.62 1.68
C LEU A 89 0.17 -5.44 3.07
N PRO A 90 -0.68 -4.42 3.26
CA PRO A 90 -1.53 -4.34 4.44
C PRO A 90 -2.56 -5.48 4.43
N GLU A 91 -3.15 -5.75 5.59
CA GLU A 91 -4.23 -6.73 5.70
C GLU A 91 -5.42 -6.37 4.81
N GLU A 92 -6.28 -7.36 4.56
CA GLU A 92 -7.51 -7.17 3.76
C GLU A 92 -8.39 -6.07 4.37
N GLY A 93 -8.89 -5.18 3.52
CA GLY A 93 -9.73 -4.05 3.92
C GLY A 93 -9.73 -2.91 2.93
N VAL A 94 -10.36 -1.83 3.33
CA VAL A 94 -10.50 -0.60 2.55
C VAL A 94 -9.72 0.52 3.22
N TYR A 95 -8.97 1.27 2.42
CA TYR A 95 -8.04 2.30 2.88
C TYR A 95 -8.28 3.61 2.12
N ALA A 96 -8.14 4.73 2.80
CA ALA A 96 -7.96 6.03 2.17
C ALA A 96 -6.51 6.18 1.71
N GLY A 97 -6.30 6.81 0.56
CA GLY A 97 -4.96 7.01 0.02
C GLY A 97 -4.87 8.05 -1.07
N ILE A 98 -3.71 8.08 -1.71
CA ILE A 98 -3.42 8.94 -2.87
C ILE A 98 -2.89 8.07 -3.99
N THR A 99 -3.45 8.22 -5.18
CA THR A 99 -2.89 7.69 -6.43
C THR A 99 -2.14 8.80 -7.16
N TYR A 100 -0.92 8.46 -7.59
CA TYR A 100 -0.10 9.30 -8.47
C TYR A 100 -0.15 8.69 -9.87
N VAL A 101 -0.70 9.44 -10.82
CA VAL A 101 -0.86 9.05 -12.22
C VAL A 101 -0.68 10.28 -13.11
N ARG A 102 0.08 10.16 -14.20
CA ARG A 102 0.34 11.27 -15.15
C ARG A 102 0.78 12.58 -14.48
N GLY A 103 1.58 12.50 -13.42
CA GLY A 103 2.00 13.66 -12.63
C GLY A 103 0.93 14.28 -11.73
N LYS A 104 -0.30 13.80 -11.78
CA LYS A 104 -1.40 14.23 -10.90
C LYS A 104 -1.32 13.48 -9.57
N ARG A 105 -1.75 14.14 -8.49
CA ARG A 105 -1.90 13.59 -7.13
C ARG A 105 -3.38 13.62 -6.78
N LEU A 106 -4.02 12.45 -6.75
CA LEU A 106 -5.47 12.31 -6.65
C LEU A 106 -5.84 11.44 -5.44
N LYS A 107 -6.85 11.85 -4.68
CA LYS A 107 -7.40 11.03 -3.58
C LYS A 107 -7.98 9.75 -4.15
N CYS A 108 -7.87 8.65 -3.40
CA CYS A 108 -8.42 7.37 -3.81
C CYS A 108 -8.89 6.54 -2.62
N VAL A 109 -9.84 5.66 -2.88
CA VAL A 109 -10.21 4.56 -2.00
C VAL A 109 -9.53 3.31 -2.52
N VAL A 110 -8.77 2.64 -1.66
CA VAL A 110 -7.99 1.44 -2.02
C VAL A 110 -8.59 0.22 -1.36
N ASN A 111 -8.97 -0.77 -2.17
CA ASN A 111 -9.37 -2.08 -1.70
C ASN A 111 -8.19 -3.04 -1.77
N VAL A 112 -7.84 -3.64 -0.64
CA VAL A 112 -6.91 -4.77 -0.55
C VAL A 112 -7.71 -6.01 -0.22
N GLY A 113 -7.78 -6.95 -1.17
CA GLY A 113 -8.63 -8.12 -1.03
C GLY A 113 -8.12 -9.35 -1.77
N LYS A 114 -8.74 -10.50 -1.51
CA LYS A 114 -8.46 -11.73 -2.24
C LYS A 114 -9.25 -11.78 -3.53
N ASN A 115 -8.57 -12.09 -4.62
CA ASN A 115 -9.24 -12.44 -5.86
C ASN A 115 -9.36 -13.96 -5.95
N LEU A 116 -10.61 -14.47 -5.87
CA LEU A 116 -10.89 -15.91 -5.91
C LEU A 116 -10.70 -16.53 -7.31
N THR A 117 -10.55 -15.72 -8.36
CA THR A 117 -10.63 -16.15 -9.77
C THR A 117 -9.31 -16.67 -10.33
N PHE A 118 -8.18 -16.35 -9.75
CA PHE A 118 -6.86 -16.72 -10.30
C PHE A 118 -6.16 -17.88 -9.56
N GLY A 119 -6.88 -18.70 -8.81
CA GLY A 119 -6.30 -19.90 -8.18
C GLY A 119 -5.11 -19.66 -7.23
N ALA A 120 -4.65 -18.44 -7.11
CA ALA A 120 -3.52 -18.06 -6.29
C ALA A 120 -3.99 -17.24 -5.08
N ARG A 121 -3.43 -17.53 -3.93
CA ARG A 121 -3.63 -16.80 -2.66
C ARG A 121 -3.01 -15.37 -2.68
N LYS A 122 -3.05 -14.68 -3.83
CA LYS A 122 -2.46 -13.35 -3.99
C LYS A 122 -3.53 -12.31 -3.66
N LEU A 123 -3.20 -11.36 -2.77
CA LEU A 123 -4.02 -10.18 -2.55
C LEU A 123 -3.99 -9.29 -3.80
N THR A 124 -5.10 -8.64 -4.11
CA THR A 124 -5.18 -7.59 -5.13
C THR A 124 -5.17 -6.22 -4.48
N VAL A 125 -4.64 -5.24 -5.19
CA VAL A 125 -4.70 -3.82 -4.82
C VAL A 125 -5.48 -3.11 -5.91
N GLU A 126 -6.68 -2.64 -5.56
CA GLU A 126 -7.58 -1.96 -6.46
C GLU A 126 -7.79 -0.53 -5.96
N SER A 127 -7.47 0.46 -6.79
CA SER A 127 -7.61 1.87 -6.47
C SER A 127 -8.77 2.48 -7.25
N HIS A 128 -9.81 2.94 -6.54
CA HIS A 128 -10.80 3.84 -7.08
C HIS A 128 -10.33 5.28 -6.88
N ILE A 129 -9.98 5.96 -7.96
CA ILE A 129 -9.47 7.33 -7.95
C ILE A 129 -10.66 8.29 -7.97
N LEU A 130 -10.74 9.18 -6.98
CA LEU A 130 -11.84 10.14 -6.88
C LEU A 130 -11.74 11.20 -7.97
N ASP A 131 -12.88 11.60 -8.55
CA ASP A 131 -12.99 12.63 -9.58
C ASP A 131 -12.10 12.36 -10.81
N PHE A 132 -12.01 11.06 -11.21
CA PHE A 132 -11.16 10.62 -12.31
C PHE A 132 -11.83 9.49 -13.10
N ASP A 133 -12.00 9.68 -14.42
CA ASP A 133 -12.69 8.78 -15.33
C ASP A 133 -11.87 8.39 -16.58
N GLU A 134 -10.57 8.78 -16.61
CA GLU A 134 -9.70 8.51 -17.75
C GLU A 134 -9.27 7.03 -17.78
N ASP A 135 -9.06 6.49 -18.99
CA ASP A 135 -8.47 5.16 -19.19
C ASP A 135 -6.96 5.23 -18.96
N ILE A 136 -6.50 4.39 -18.01
CA ILE A 136 -5.09 4.29 -17.58
C ILE A 136 -4.54 2.86 -17.64
N TYR A 137 -5.18 1.95 -18.39
CA TYR A 137 -4.64 0.59 -18.56
C TYR A 137 -3.24 0.62 -19.18
N GLY A 138 -2.33 -0.18 -18.62
CA GLY A 138 -0.93 -0.24 -19.02
C GLY A 138 -0.05 0.88 -18.45
N GLU A 139 -0.63 1.89 -17.82
CA GLU A 139 0.14 2.96 -17.21
C GLU A 139 0.71 2.55 -15.84
N TYR A 140 1.88 3.10 -15.52
CA TYR A 140 2.50 2.93 -14.22
C TYR A 140 1.94 3.93 -13.24
N ILE A 141 1.39 3.44 -12.13
CA ILE A 141 0.84 4.27 -11.06
C ILE A 141 1.50 3.94 -9.72
N ARG A 142 1.44 4.90 -8.81
CA ARG A 142 1.82 4.70 -7.41
C ARG A 142 0.61 4.99 -6.54
N VAL A 143 0.27 4.04 -5.66
CA VAL A 143 -0.83 4.14 -4.70
C VAL A 143 -0.24 4.20 -3.30
N SER A 144 -0.42 5.32 -2.60
CA SER A 144 -0.01 5.49 -1.20
C SER A 144 -1.20 5.24 -0.27
N PHE A 145 -0.92 4.56 0.84
CA PHE A 145 -1.90 4.29 1.88
C PHE A 145 -1.78 5.33 2.99
N ALA A 146 -2.89 5.97 3.36
CA ALA A 146 -2.92 6.95 4.43
C ALA A 146 -3.54 6.37 5.71
N LYS A 147 -4.74 5.80 5.61
CA LYS A 147 -5.50 5.33 6.76
C LYS A 147 -6.39 4.14 6.39
N LYS A 148 -6.52 3.19 7.30
CA LYS A 148 -7.51 2.12 7.17
C LYS A 148 -8.90 2.69 7.49
N LEU A 149 -9.84 2.55 6.55
CA LEU A 149 -11.23 2.96 6.74
C LEU A 149 -12.02 1.86 7.45
N ARG A 150 -11.86 0.62 6.98
CA ARG A 150 -12.56 -0.55 7.52
C ARG A 150 -11.91 -1.86 7.10
N GLY A 151 -12.30 -2.94 7.77
CA GLY A 151 -12.04 -4.31 7.35
C GLY A 151 -12.98 -4.77 6.24
N VAL A 152 -12.90 -6.06 5.91
CA VAL A 152 -13.83 -6.71 4.96
C VAL A 152 -15.20 -6.86 5.62
N ILE A 153 -16.26 -6.46 4.90
CA ILE A 153 -17.65 -6.58 5.31
C ILE A 153 -18.38 -7.43 4.28
N LYS A 154 -19.24 -8.34 4.73
CA LYS A 154 -20.20 -9.05 3.87
C LYS A 154 -21.48 -8.22 3.75
N PHE A 155 -21.97 -8.07 2.54
CA PHE A 155 -23.19 -7.31 2.25
C PHE A 155 -24.30 -8.23 1.76
N ASP A 156 -25.53 -7.99 2.20
CA ASP A 156 -26.74 -8.69 1.78
C ASP A 156 -27.33 -8.04 0.51
N GLY A 157 -26.48 -7.80 -0.49
CA GLY A 157 -26.89 -7.24 -1.78
C GLY A 157 -25.94 -6.18 -2.32
N VAL A 158 -26.08 -5.92 -3.62
CA VAL A 158 -25.21 -4.99 -4.36
C VAL A 158 -25.47 -3.54 -3.94
N ASP A 159 -26.71 -3.19 -3.64
CA ASP A 159 -27.08 -1.81 -3.27
C ASP A 159 -26.39 -1.38 -1.97
N LYS A 160 -26.39 -2.25 -0.94
CA LYS A 160 -25.70 -1.97 0.32
C LYS A 160 -24.17 -1.87 0.14
N LEU A 161 -23.61 -2.65 -0.78
CA LEU A 161 -22.18 -2.54 -1.13
C LEU A 161 -21.89 -1.19 -1.77
N ILE A 162 -22.72 -0.75 -2.73
CA ILE A 162 -22.56 0.56 -3.40
C ILE A 162 -22.71 1.70 -2.40
N GLU A 163 -23.70 1.65 -1.53
CA GLU A 163 -23.89 2.64 -0.44
C GLU A 163 -22.63 2.76 0.43
N GLN A 164 -22.07 1.63 0.85
CA GLN A 164 -20.86 1.64 1.66
C GLN A 164 -19.64 2.19 0.90
N ILE A 165 -19.49 1.86 -0.38
CA ILE A 165 -18.40 2.42 -1.20
C ILE A 165 -18.54 3.94 -1.32
N HIS A 166 -19.74 4.46 -1.56
CA HIS A 166 -19.98 5.91 -1.60
C HIS A 166 -19.65 6.57 -0.25
N HIS A 167 -20.00 5.93 0.86
CA HIS A 167 -19.60 6.42 2.18
C HIS A 167 -18.08 6.47 2.34
N ASP A 168 -17.36 5.41 1.94
CA ASP A 168 -15.88 5.36 1.99
C ASP A 168 -15.26 6.48 1.13
N MET A 169 -15.83 6.75 -0.05
CA MET A 169 -15.42 7.84 -0.93
C MET A 169 -15.66 9.21 -0.29
N GLU A 170 -16.83 9.43 0.31
CA GLU A 170 -17.17 10.68 0.99
C GLU A 170 -16.22 10.94 2.17
N VAL A 171 -15.98 9.94 3.01
CA VAL A 171 -15.02 10.03 4.11
C VAL A 171 -13.64 10.40 3.57
N THR A 172 -13.17 9.71 2.52
CA THR A 172 -11.84 9.97 1.92
C THR A 172 -11.74 11.37 1.31
N SER A 173 -12.79 11.86 0.66
CA SER A 173 -12.81 13.19 0.04
C SER A 173 -12.59 14.32 1.05
N LYS A 174 -13.10 14.15 2.28
CA LYS A 174 -13.01 15.11 3.39
C LYS A 174 -11.69 15.05 4.16
N MET A 175 -10.87 13.99 3.96
CA MET A 175 -9.58 13.86 4.64
C MET A 175 -8.56 14.86 4.09
N ASP A 176 -7.71 15.37 4.95
CA ASP A 176 -6.49 16.08 4.57
C ASP A 176 -5.37 15.05 4.31
N LEU A 177 -5.15 14.73 3.03
CA LEU A 177 -4.25 13.66 2.59
C LEU A 177 -3.04 14.18 1.82
#